data_ea776bc40dacd11aef1991e9da50f7dd
#
_entry.id   ea776bc40dacd11aef1991e9da50f7dd
#
_cell.length_a   1.000
_cell.length_b   1.000
_cell.length_c   1.000
_cell.angle_alpha   90.00
_cell.angle_beta   90.00
_cell.angle_gamma   90.00
#
_symmetry.space_group_name_H-M   'P 1'
#
loop_
_entity.id
_entity.type
_entity.pdbx_description
1 polymer ?
#
loop_
_entity_poly.entity_id
_entity_poly.type
_entity_poly.pdbx_seq_one_letter_code
_entity_poly.pdbx_strand_id
1 'polypeptide(L)'
;MSSGTEAIDRKQRIRDRYRGVDTSELEVIPAKIVEGLGESTSIRRVAAYVRVSTDNDEQTSSYELQKNYYTDYIKAQPGWEFVGIYDDEGISGTSLAHRKGMQQLIEDCKAGKIDLILTKSIARFARNIVDCLSVIETLKNLAPPVGVKFEADNIYTLDSNGRMILTILASVAEEESHSKSIIMNWSIDRRFSRGLFLTPALLGYDQDEDGNLVVNQDEAQTVKVIYYLYLNGFSLKDIAELLTDYERKTKLGNTEWNPGTIAGIIANERHCGDVLARKTFTPNFLTHKAKKNNNDRTQYRQRDHHEAIVSRDVFNAANHLRASRT
;
A
#
# COMPACT_ATOMS: atom_id res chain seq x y z
N MET A 1 -20.41 -26.48 -11.69
CA MET A 1 -20.10 -26.44 -10.23
C MET A 1 -19.24 -27.64 -9.77
N SER A 2 -18.56 -28.40 -10.64
CA SER A 2 -17.74 -29.57 -10.25
C SER A 2 -16.25 -29.33 -10.10
N SER A 3 -15.70 -28.26 -10.69
CA SER A 3 -14.24 -28.02 -10.70
C SER A 3 -13.64 -27.57 -9.35
N GLY A 4 -14.42 -26.92 -8.50
CA GLY A 4 -13.92 -26.44 -7.19
C GLY A 4 -13.76 -27.55 -6.14
N THR A 5 -14.64 -28.53 -6.19
CA THR A 5 -14.61 -29.66 -5.22
C THR A 5 -13.47 -30.63 -5.55
N GLU A 6 -13.18 -30.87 -6.83
CA GLU A 6 -12.05 -31.72 -7.26
C GLU A 6 -10.70 -31.10 -6.93
N ALA A 7 -10.55 -29.77 -7.05
CA ALA A 7 -9.32 -29.07 -6.70
C ALA A 7 -9.04 -29.10 -5.18
N ILE A 8 -10.08 -29.00 -4.35
CA ILE A 8 -9.97 -29.10 -2.89
C ILE A 8 -9.57 -30.52 -2.48
N ASP A 9 -10.19 -31.54 -3.07
CA ASP A 9 -9.88 -32.95 -2.80
C ASP A 9 -8.45 -33.32 -3.24
N ARG A 10 -7.97 -32.78 -4.37
CA ARG A 10 -6.61 -32.97 -4.84
C ARG A 10 -5.56 -32.31 -3.90
N LYS A 11 -5.83 -31.11 -3.42
CA LYS A 11 -4.96 -30.44 -2.44
C LYS A 11 -4.90 -31.22 -1.11
N GLN A 12 -6.02 -31.77 -0.67
CA GLN A 12 -6.07 -32.56 0.55
C GLN A 12 -5.26 -33.87 0.40
N ARG A 13 -5.39 -34.57 -0.73
CA ARG A 13 -4.58 -35.79 -1.02
C ARG A 13 -3.07 -35.50 -1.05
N ILE A 14 -2.66 -34.33 -1.58
CA ILE A 14 -1.26 -33.91 -1.57
C ILE A 14 -0.80 -33.70 -0.12
N ARG A 15 -1.57 -32.99 0.71
CA ARG A 15 -1.25 -32.77 2.13
C ARG A 15 -1.12 -34.09 2.91
N ASP A 16 -2.04 -35.00 2.70
CA ASP A 16 -2.05 -36.31 3.38
C ASP A 16 -0.86 -37.19 2.96
N ARG A 17 -0.41 -37.08 1.70
CA ARG A 17 0.76 -37.78 1.18
C ARG A 17 2.06 -37.36 1.91
N TYR A 18 2.18 -36.11 2.32
CA TYR A 18 3.35 -35.60 3.04
C TYR A 18 3.28 -35.77 4.56
N ARG A 19 2.10 -36.07 5.11
CA ARG A 19 1.95 -36.40 6.56
C ARG A 19 2.39 -37.76 6.96
N GLY A 20 2.55 -38.70 6.05
CA GLY A 20 2.85 -40.10 6.32
C GLY A 20 4.11 -40.61 5.63
N VAL A 21 5.04 -39.72 5.25
CA VAL A 21 6.31 -40.17 4.66
C VAL A 21 7.18 -40.81 5.74
N ASP A 22 7.45 -42.09 5.57
CA ASP A 22 8.42 -42.82 6.41
C ASP A 22 9.84 -42.37 6.02
N THR A 23 10.51 -41.69 6.92
CA THR A 23 11.87 -41.19 6.74
C THR A 23 12.92 -42.07 7.36
N SER A 24 12.56 -43.28 7.81
CA SER A 24 13.46 -44.19 8.53
C SER A 24 14.68 -44.64 7.71
N GLU A 25 14.59 -44.61 6.37
CA GLU A 25 15.68 -44.94 5.44
C GLU A 25 16.42 -43.74 4.86
N LEU A 26 16.01 -42.51 5.25
CA LEU A 26 16.64 -41.28 4.74
C LEU A 26 17.84 -40.90 5.62
N GLU A 27 19.03 -40.98 5.06
CA GLU A 27 20.23 -40.42 5.66
C GLU A 27 20.26 -38.89 5.38
N VAL A 28 20.00 -38.11 6.42
CA VAL A 28 20.10 -36.63 6.35
C VAL A 28 21.55 -36.26 6.67
N ILE A 29 22.29 -35.79 5.67
CA ILE A 29 23.60 -35.17 5.85
C ILE A 29 23.37 -33.66 6.14
N PRO A 30 23.52 -33.22 7.41
CA PRO A 30 23.29 -31.84 7.76
C PRO A 30 24.31 -30.92 7.06
N ALA A 31 23.84 -29.74 6.58
CA ALA A 31 24.73 -28.71 6.07
C ALA A 31 25.71 -28.26 7.18
N LYS A 32 26.94 -27.98 6.82
CA LYS A 32 27.95 -27.45 7.76
C LYS A 32 27.35 -26.18 8.44
N ILE A 33 27.37 -26.19 9.77
CA ILE A 33 26.97 -25.06 10.61
C ILE A 33 27.77 -23.84 10.16
N VAL A 34 27.07 -22.79 9.75
CA VAL A 34 27.71 -21.51 9.41
C VAL A 34 28.20 -20.91 10.74
N GLU A 35 29.49 -20.85 10.92
CA GLU A 35 30.15 -20.16 12.03
C GLU A 35 29.66 -18.70 12.07
N GLY A 36 29.00 -18.30 13.13
CA GLY A 36 28.48 -16.93 13.29
C GLY A 36 27.31 -16.78 14.25
N LEU A 37 26.60 -17.86 14.55
CA LEU A 37 25.65 -17.93 15.65
C LEU A 37 26.40 -18.42 16.90
N GLY A 38 27.25 -17.56 17.47
CA GLY A 38 28.14 -17.88 18.56
C GLY A 38 27.49 -18.64 19.69
N GLU A 39 28.29 -19.45 20.41
CA GLU A 39 27.94 -20.28 21.57
C GLU A 39 27.21 -19.45 22.64
N SER A 40 25.88 -19.33 22.48
CA SER A 40 25.03 -18.92 23.57
C SER A 40 24.69 -20.15 24.38
N THR A 41 25.07 -20.17 25.63
CA THR A 41 24.70 -21.22 26.61
C THR A 41 23.20 -21.22 26.92
N SER A 42 22.42 -20.28 26.37
CA SER A 42 20.97 -20.19 26.51
C SER A 42 20.24 -20.85 25.33
N ILE A 43 19.20 -21.61 25.63
CA ILE A 43 18.29 -22.17 24.62
C ILE A 43 17.65 -21.03 23.85
N ARG A 44 17.75 -21.05 22.51
CA ARG A 44 17.10 -20.05 21.62
C ARG A 44 15.76 -20.58 21.16
N ARG A 45 14.72 -19.79 21.33
CA ARG A 45 13.37 -20.07 20.83
C ARG A 45 13.30 -19.66 19.37
N VAL A 46 13.16 -20.64 18.49
CA VAL A 46 13.28 -20.47 17.04
C VAL A 46 11.94 -20.72 16.38
N ALA A 47 11.50 -19.76 15.57
CA ALA A 47 10.35 -19.88 14.69
C ALA A 47 10.78 -19.86 13.23
N ALA A 48 9.98 -20.44 12.32
CA ALA A 48 10.18 -20.27 10.90
C ALA A 48 9.04 -19.49 10.28
N TYR A 49 9.37 -18.68 9.25
CA TYR A 49 8.40 -17.99 8.43
C TYR A 49 8.43 -18.51 7.00
N VAL A 50 7.27 -18.96 6.50
CA VAL A 50 7.10 -19.55 5.17
C VAL A 50 6.06 -18.78 4.36
N ARG A 51 6.37 -18.50 3.10
CA ARG A 51 5.43 -17.86 2.16
C ARG A 51 5.47 -18.54 0.80
N VAL A 52 4.30 -18.99 0.35
CA VAL A 52 4.12 -19.58 -0.99
C VAL A 52 2.92 -18.96 -1.68
N SER A 53 2.92 -18.92 -3.01
CA SER A 53 1.77 -18.57 -3.83
C SER A 53 0.91 -19.83 -4.03
N THR A 54 -0.42 -19.69 -4.10
CA THR A 54 -1.37 -20.83 -4.16
C THR A 54 -1.83 -21.18 -5.57
N ASP A 55 -1.20 -20.62 -6.60
CA ASP A 55 -1.76 -20.70 -7.96
C ASP A 55 -1.58 -22.07 -8.66
N ASN A 56 -0.72 -22.97 -8.12
CA ASN A 56 -0.46 -24.28 -8.70
C ASN A 56 -0.33 -25.38 -7.66
N ASP A 57 -0.76 -26.61 -7.99
CA ASP A 57 -0.65 -27.81 -7.14
C ASP A 57 0.81 -28.16 -6.74
N GLU A 58 1.77 -27.86 -7.61
CA GLU A 58 3.21 -28.02 -7.31
C GLU A 58 3.70 -27.12 -6.18
N GLN A 59 3.04 -25.98 -5.97
CA GLN A 59 3.37 -25.04 -4.90
C GLN A 59 2.81 -25.47 -3.54
N THR A 60 1.70 -26.20 -3.54
CA THR A 60 1.15 -26.82 -2.31
C THR A 60 2.10 -27.88 -1.76
N SER A 61 2.67 -28.70 -2.64
CA SER A 61 3.69 -29.70 -2.22
C SER A 61 4.97 -29.03 -1.71
N SER A 62 5.40 -27.94 -2.35
CA SER A 62 6.55 -27.13 -1.90
C SER A 62 6.34 -26.49 -0.53
N TYR A 63 5.11 -26.12 -0.20
CA TYR A 63 4.74 -25.52 1.08
C TYR A 63 4.86 -26.52 2.24
N GLU A 64 4.25 -27.70 2.12
CA GLU A 64 4.34 -28.75 3.15
C GLU A 64 5.79 -29.22 3.31
N LEU A 65 6.55 -29.33 2.22
CA LEU A 65 7.98 -29.65 2.28
C LEU A 65 8.78 -28.60 3.07
N GLN A 66 8.51 -27.32 2.87
CA GLN A 66 9.19 -26.27 3.62
C GLN A 66 8.85 -26.31 5.11
N LYS A 67 7.57 -26.56 5.47
CA LYS A 67 7.15 -26.71 6.87
C LYS A 67 7.86 -27.89 7.55
N ASN A 68 7.87 -29.03 6.91
CA ASN A 68 8.54 -30.21 7.45
C ASN A 68 10.05 -29.96 7.58
N TYR A 69 10.67 -29.41 6.53
CA TYR A 69 12.10 -29.07 6.54
C TYR A 69 12.46 -28.16 7.73
N TYR A 70 11.75 -27.05 7.94
CA TYR A 70 12.06 -26.14 9.04
C TYR A 70 11.77 -26.76 10.41
N THR A 71 10.72 -27.55 10.53
CA THR A 71 10.41 -28.26 11.77
C THR A 71 11.55 -29.23 12.15
N ASP A 72 12.01 -30.05 11.21
CA ASP A 72 13.06 -31.02 11.43
C ASP A 72 14.41 -30.32 11.61
N TYR A 73 14.71 -29.33 10.79
CA TYR A 73 15.94 -28.57 10.87
C TYR A 73 16.12 -27.88 12.23
N ILE A 74 15.07 -27.17 12.71
CA ILE A 74 15.14 -26.51 14.02
C ILE A 74 15.29 -27.51 15.16
N LYS A 75 14.51 -28.58 15.14
CA LYS A 75 14.57 -29.62 16.18
C LYS A 75 15.90 -30.38 16.24
N ALA A 76 16.58 -30.48 15.10
CA ALA A 76 17.89 -31.15 15.02
C ALA A 76 19.06 -30.27 15.51
N GLN A 77 18.85 -28.94 15.67
CA GLN A 77 19.92 -28.05 16.12
C GLN A 77 20.09 -28.06 17.64
N PRO A 78 21.29 -28.30 18.16
CA PRO A 78 21.57 -28.20 19.60
C PRO A 78 21.31 -26.75 20.09
N GLY A 79 20.64 -26.64 21.24
CA GLY A 79 20.38 -25.34 21.86
C GLY A 79 19.26 -24.54 21.22
N TRP A 80 18.48 -25.12 20.28
CA TRP A 80 17.29 -24.49 19.72
C TRP A 80 16.03 -25.19 20.24
N GLU A 81 15.03 -24.36 20.55
CA GLU A 81 13.67 -24.77 20.89
C GLU A 81 12.73 -24.34 19.76
N PHE A 82 12.00 -25.30 19.21
CA PHE A 82 11.04 -25.05 18.16
C PHE A 82 9.77 -24.42 18.72
N VAL A 83 9.48 -23.18 18.31
CA VAL A 83 8.27 -22.43 18.73
C VAL A 83 7.10 -22.70 17.78
N GLY A 84 7.33 -22.64 16.47
CA GLY A 84 6.27 -22.84 15.48
C GLY A 84 6.64 -22.39 14.09
N ILE A 85 5.71 -22.65 13.17
CA ILE A 85 5.76 -22.15 11.79
C ILE A 85 4.69 -21.08 11.62
N TYR A 86 5.09 -19.92 11.14
CA TYR A 86 4.20 -18.82 10.76
C TYR A 86 4.15 -18.76 9.25
N ASP A 87 2.96 -18.68 8.69
CA ASP A 87 2.79 -18.76 7.25
C ASP A 87 1.73 -17.82 6.72
N ASP A 88 1.95 -17.38 5.47
CA ASP A 88 0.98 -16.64 4.68
C ASP A 88 0.82 -17.33 3.32
N GLU A 89 -0.22 -18.14 3.18
CA GLU A 89 -0.55 -18.91 1.98
C GLU A 89 -1.48 -18.11 1.07
N GLY A 90 -1.15 -17.99 -0.23
CA GLY A 90 -2.07 -17.56 -1.26
C GLY A 90 -2.49 -16.09 -1.27
N ILE A 91 -1.85 -15.25 -0.48
CA ILE A 91 -2.23 -13.84 -0.44
C ILE A 91 -1.54 -13.07 -1.57
N SER A 92 -2.29 -12.72 -2.62
CA SER A 92 -1.84 -11.84 -3.71
C SER A 92 -1.91 -10.34 -3.36
N GLY A 93 -2.31 -9.99 -2.15
CA GLY A 93 -2.44 -8.62 -1.67
C GLY A 93 -1.10 -7.88 -1.46
N THR A 94 -1.09 -6.56 -1.65
CA THR A 94 0.11 -5.71 -1.67
C THR A 94 0.55 -5.19 -0.31
N SER A 95 -0.26 -5.32 0.75
CA SER A 95 -0.03 -4.71 2.06
C SER A 95 0.31 -5.74 3.14
N LEU A 96 1.23 -5.39 4.06
CA LEU A 96 1.51 -6.11 5.31
C LEU A 96 0.24 -6.33 6.15
N ALA A 97 -0.75 -5.43 6.04
CA ALA A 97 -2.02 -5.51 6.75
C ALA A 97 -2.84 -6.79 6.45
N HIS A 98 -2.58 -7.46 5.34
CA HIS A 98 -3.28 -8.68 4.94
C HIS A 98 -2.49 -9.97 5.27
N ARG A 99 -1.27 -9.85 5.82
CA ARG A 99 -0.38 -10.99 6.15
C ARG A 99 -0.54 -11.36 7.62
N LYS A 100 -1.56 -12.15 7.92
CA LYS A 100 -1.91 -12.56 9.30
C LYS A 100 -0.80 -13.36 9.98
N GLY A 101 -0.11 -14.25 9.24
CA GLY A 101 1.01 -15.02 9.75
C GLY A 101 2.19 -14.12 10.14
N MET A 102 2.54 -13.13 9.31
CA MET A 102 3.59 -12.17 9.64
C MET A 102 3.22 -11.28 10.83
N GLN A 103 1.96 -10.84 10.91
CA GLN A 103 1.49 -10.03 12.04
C GLN A 103 1.59 -10.81 13.35
N GLN A 104 1.10 -12.05 13.37
CA GLN A 104 1.19 -12.93 14.54
C GLN A 104 2.64 -13.21 14.95
N LEU A 105 3.53 -13.43 13.96
CA LEU A 105 4.95 -13.60 14.20
C LEU A 105 5.56 -12.39 14.92
N ILE A 106 5.25 -11.17 14.45
CA ILE A 106 5.75 -9.94 15.05
C ILE A 106 5.19 -9.75 16.47
N GLU A 107 3.92 -10.05 16.70
CA GLU A 107 3.31 -9.99 18.04
C GLU A 107 3.95 -10.98 19.02
N ASP A 108 4.21 -12.20 18.59
CA ASP A 108 4.87 -13.21 19.44
C ASP A 108 6.34 -12.86 19.68
N CYS A 109 7.03 -12.20 18.75
CA CYS A 109 8.34 -11.62 18.99
C CYS A 109 8.29 -10.51 20.04
N LYS A 110 7.32 -9.60 19.96
CA LYS A 110 7.11 -8.54 20.96
C LYS A 110 6.77 -9.09 22.33
N ALA A 111 6.04 -10.20 22.38
CA ALA A 111 5.72 -10.92 23.62
C ALA A 111 6.93 -11.70 24.20
N GLY A 112 8.09 -11.63 23.55
CA GLY A 112 9.30 -12.30 23.98
C GLY A 112 9.24 -13.83 23.87
N LYS A 113 8.46 -14.39 22.95
CA LYS A 113 8.32 -15.84 22.73
C LYS A 113 9.34 -16.39 21.72
N ILE A 114 9.97 -15.52 20.93
CA ILE A 114 10.84 -15.88 19.82
C ILE A 114 12.13 -15.07 19.90
N ASP A 115 13.26 -15.75 19.73
CA ASP A 115 14.60 -15.14 19.75
C ASP A 115 15.24 -15.11 18.35
N LEU A 116 14.82 -16.04 17.48
CA LEU A 116 15.35 -16.17 16.12
C LEU A 116 14.23 -16.58 15.15
N ILE A 117 14.21 -15.94 14.00
CA ILE A 117 13.32 -16.29 12.88
C ILE A 117 14.17 -16.88 11.75
N LEU A 118 13.75 -18.03 11.22
CA LEU A 118 14.30 -18.63 10.02
C LEU A 118 13.36 -18.38 8.83
N THR A 119 13.92 -18.06 7.69
CA THR A 119 13.17 -17.96 6.44
C THR A 119 14.07 -18.23 5.24
N LYS A 120 13.50 -18.66 4.13
CA LYS A 120 14.27 -19.09 2.97
C LYS A 120 15.08 -17.95 2.35
N SER A 121 14.46 -16.77 2.15
CA SER A 121 15.12 -15.64 1.50
C SER A 121 14.38 -14.31 1.81
N ILE A 122 15.06 -13.19 1.55
CA ILE A 122 14.49 -11.85 1.65
C ILE A 122 13.20 -11.73 0.83
N ALA A 123 13.20 -12.24 -0.41
CA ALA A 123 12.02 -12.21 -1.29
C ALA A 123 10.83 -13.04 -0.77
N ARG A 124 11.06 -14.02 0.10
CA ARG A 124 10.01 -14.78 0.77
C ARG A 124 9.53 -14.13 2.05
N PHE A 125 10.42 -13.43 2.74
CA PHE A 125 10.11 -12.70 3.96
C PHE A 125 9.25 -11.45 3.69
N ALA A 126 9.62 -10.66 2.69
CA ALA A 126 8.87 -9.47 2.29
C ALA A 126 8.73 -9.37 0.76
N ARG A 127 7.77 -8.57 0.29
CA ARG A 127 7.51 -8.36 -1.15
C ARG A 127 8.40 -7.30 -1.76
N ASN A 128 8.77 -6.34 -0.98
CA ASN A 128 9.72 -5.30 -1.34
C ASN A 128 10.72 -5.13 -0.20
N ILE A 129 11.82 -4.51 -0.53
CA ILE A 129 12.94 -4.37 0.38
C ILE A 129 12.61 -3.40 1.53
N VAL A 130 11.77 -2.39 1.29
CA VAL A 130 11.38 -1.40 2.30
C VAL A 130 10.56 -2.04 3.42
N ASP A 131 9.59 -2.89 3.07
CA ASP A 131 8.81 -3.66 4.05
C ASP A 131 9.70 -4.62 4.84
N CYS A 132 10.66 -5.27 4.16
CA CYS A 132 11.63 -6.16 4.79
C CYS A 132 12.44 -5.42 5.85
N LEU A 133 13.01 -4.28 5.50
CA LEU A 133 13.84 -3.48 6.38
C LEU A 133 13.04 -2.92 7.56
N SER A 134 11.80 -2.48 7.34
CA SER A 134 10.92 -2.00 8.41
C SER A 134 10.61 -3.08 9.46
N VAL A 135 10.33 -4.30 9.01
CA VAL A 135 10.11 -5.44 9.91
C VAL A 135 11.40 -5.79 10.67
N ILE A 136 12.54 -5.88 9.97
CA ILE A 136 13.83 -6.19 10.60
C ILE A 136 14.19 -5.13 11.65
N GLU A 137 13.99 -3.85 11.36
CA GLU A 137 14.25 -2.76 12.29
C GLU A 137 13.34 -2.85 13.53
N THR A 138 12.06 -3.17 13.33
CA THR A 138 11.12 -3.43 14.43
C THR A 138 11.63 -4.55 15.33
N LEU A 139 12.03 -5.68 14.75
CA LEU A 139 12.52 -6.85 15.48
C LEU A 139 13.84 -6.58 16.21
N LYS A 140 14.75 -5.83 15.59
CA LYS A 140 16.05 -5.46 16.17
C LYS A 140 15.91 -4.53 17.37
N ASN A 141 14.88 -3.67 17.39
CA ASN A 141 14.62 -2.72 18.46
C ASN A 141 13.88 -3.33 19.66
N LEU A 142 13.55 -4.63 19.63
CA LEU A 142 12.99 -5.34 20.77
C LEU A 142 14.07 -5.59 21.86
N ALA A 143 13.63 -5.86 23.07
CA ALA A 143 14.48 -6.16 24.20
C ALA A 143 14.09 -7.53 24.81
N PRO A 144 14.80 -8.62 24.51
CA PRO A 144 16.00 -8.74 23.68
C PRO A 144 15.71 -8.58 22.17
N PRO A 145 16.71 -8.22 21.35
CA PRO A 145 16.54 -8.11 19.92
C PRO A 145 16.33 -9.48 19.28
N VAL A 146 15.40 -9.56 18.32
CA VAL A 146 15.10 -10.79 17.58
C VAL A 146 15.81 -10.77 16.23
N GLY A 147 16.61 -11.81 15.96
CA GLY A 147 17.35 -11.97 14.70
C GLY A 147 16.51 -12.65 13.62
N VAL A 148 16.80 -12.34 12.36
CA VAL A 148 16.26 -13.06 11.19
C VAL A 148 17.42 -13.67 10.42
N LYS A 149 17.35 -14.97 10.13
CA LYS A 149 18.31 -15.69 9.29
C LYS A 149 17.65 -16.01 7.93
N PHE A 150 18.21 -15.46 6.89
CA PHE A 150 17.86 -15.74 5.49
C PHE A 150 18.80 -16.83 4.97
N GLU A 151 18.30 -18.06 4.80
CA GLU A 151 19.15 -19.22 4.49
C GLU A 151 19.80 -19.11 3.11
N ALA A 152 18.98 -18.88 2.06
CA ALA A 152 19.46 -18.81 0.69
C ALA A 152 20.40 -17.62 0.44
N ASP A 153 20.17 -16.50 1.13
CA ASP A 153 20.96 -15.28 1.02
C ASP A 153 22.18 -15.30 1.95
N ASN A 154 22.26 -16.29 2.85
CA ASN A 154 23.26 -16.42 3.91
C ASN A 154 23.45 -15.15 4.76
N ILE A 155 22.34 -14.49 5.10
CA ILE A 155 22.31 -13.24 5.86
C ILE A 155 21.72 -13.48 7.24
N TYR A 156 22.39 -12.99 8.28
CA TYR A 156 21.86 -12.92 9.65
C TYR A 156 21.80 -11.45 10.08
N THR A 157 20.61 -10.97 10.46
CA THR A 157 20.35 -9.54 10.63
C THR A 157 21.05 -8.89 11.82
N LEU A 158 21.48 -9.66 12.82
CA LEU A 158 22.14 -9.15 14.01
C LEU A 158 23.68 -9.16 13.92
N ASP A 159 24.26 -9.85 12.94
CA ASP A 159 25.71 -9.80 12.73
C ASP A 159 26.16 -8.56 11.95
N SER A 160 27.48 -8.33 11.88
CA SER A 160 28.05 -7.17 11.19
C SER A 160 27.86 -7.23 9.67
N ASN A 161 27.98 -8.43 9.06
CA ASN A 161 27.82 -8.63 7.64
C ASN A 161 26.36 -8.42 7.22
N GLY A 162 25.41 -8.99 7.96
CA GLY A 162 23.98 -8.81 7.72
C GLY A 162 23.59 -7.33 7.81
N ARG A 163 24.09 -6.61 8.79
CA ARG A 163 23.86 -5.15 8.92
C ARG A 163 24.39 -4.37 7.72
N MET A 164 25.58 -4.68 7.25
CA MET A 164 26.17 -4.03 6.09
C MET A 164 25.33 -4.29 4.83
N ILE A 165 24.95 -5.55 4.57
CA ILE A 165 24.13 -5.92 3.41
C ILE A 165 22.76 -5.23 3.48
N LEU A 166 22.11 -5.21 4.64
CA LEU A 166 20.82 -4.53 4.81
C LEU A 166 20.93 -3.02 4.56
N THR A 167 22.05 -2.39 4.95
CA THR A 167 22.30 -0.98 4.65
C THR A 167 22.43 -0.72 3.16
N ILE A 168 23.16 -1.57 2.44
CA ILE A 168 23.28 -1.49 0.97
C ILE A 168 21.91 -1.67 0.31
N LEU A 169 21.15 -2.67 0.73
CA LEU A 169 19.82 -2.92 0.20
C LEU A 169 18.85 -1.76 0.48
N ALA A 170 18.96 -1.11 1.64
CA ALA A 170 18.20 0.10 1.96
C ALA A 170 18.51 1.23 0.99
N SER A 171 19.80 1.48 0.73
CA SER A 171 20.23 2.52 -0.22
C SER A 171 19.74 2.25 -1.64
N VAL A 172 19.76 1.00 -2.09
CA VAL A 172 19.24 0.60 -3.41
C VAL A 172 17.72 0.80 -3.49
N ALA A 173 16.98 0.43 -2.45
CA ALA A 173 15.52 0.61 -2.41
C ALA A 173 15.13 2.10 -2.41
N GLU A 174 15.90 2.93 -1.71
CA GLU A 174 15.72 4.39 -1.70
C GLU A 174 15.95 4.97 -3.10
N GLU A 175 17.03 4.56 -3.78
CA GLU A 175 17.35 5.01 -5.14
C GLU A 175 16.29 4.56 -6.15
N GLU A 176 15.79 3.33 -6.06
CA GLU A 176 14.65 2.88 -6.90
C GLU A 176 13.40 3.72 -6.70
N SER A 177 13.07 4.06 -5.45
CA SER A 177 11.91 4.88 -5.12
C SER A 177 12.08 6.30 -5.67
N HIS A 178 13.28 6.87 -5.54
CA HIS A 178 13.64 8.16 -6.10
C HIS A 178 13.51 8.18 -7.63
N SER A 179 14.09 7.21 -8.31
CA SER A 179 14.03 7.05 -9.77
C SER A 179 12.57 6.92 -10.27
N LYS A 180 11.75 6.10 -9.60
CA LYS A 180 10.31 5.99 -9.91
C LYS A 180 9.59 7.32 -9.75
N SER A 181 9.91 8.09 -8.71
CA SER A 181 9.33 9.43 -8.51
C SER A 181 9.73 10.41 -9.61
N ILE A 182 10.99 10.39 -10.07
CA ILE A 182 11.45 11.22 -11.19
C ILE A 182 10.70 10.87 -12.49
N ILE A 183 10.62 9.58 -12.83
CA ILE A 183 9.93 9.10 -14.03
C ILE A 183 8.45 9.49 -13.99
N MET A 184 7.78 9.31 -12.85
CA MET A 184 6.38 9.69 -12.67
C MET A 184 6.18 11.20 -12.87
N ASN A 185 7.01 12.03 -12.24
CA ASN A 185 6.95 13.48 -12.40
C ASN A 185 7.18 13.90 -13.86
N TRP A 186 8.17 13.31 -14.53
CA TRP A 186 8.42 13.56 -15.95
C TRP A 186 7.22 13.18 -16.83
N SER A 187 6.61 12.02 -16.57
CA SER A 187 5.41 11.57 -17.27
C SER A 187 4.22 12.54 -17.08
N ILE A 188 4.03 13.03 -15.85
CA ILE A 188 3.00 14.03 -15.52
C ILE A 188 3.27 15.33 -16.26
N ASP A 189 4.52 15.82 -16.28
CA ASP A 189 4.90 17.04 -17.00
C ASP A 189 4.64 16.91 -18.50
N ARG A 190 5.00 15.76 -19.06
CA ARG A 190 4.78 15.46 -20.48
C ARG A 190 3.29 15.46 -20.86
N ARG A 191 2.44 14.91 -20.00
CA ARG A 191 0.98 14.92 -20.20
C ARG A 191 0.43 16.35 -20.11
N PHE A 192 0.77 17.07 -19.06
CA PHE A 192 0.28 18.44 -18.85
C PHE A 192 0.74 19.41 -19.94
N SER A 193 2.00 19.29 -20.41
CA SER A 193 2.50 20.11 -21.52
C SER A 193 1.79 19.85 -22.86
N ARG A 194 1.09 18.71 -22.98
CA ARG A 194 0.28 18.35 -24.16
C ARG A 194 -1.22 18.63 -23.95
N GLY A 195 -1.62 19.25 -22.83
CA GLY A 195 -3.02 19.49 -22.50
C GLY A 195 -3.80 18.25 -22.04
N LEU A 196 -3.12 17.15 -21.72
CA LEU A 196 -3.76 15.93 -21.26
C LEU A 196 -3.88 15.97 -19.72
N PHE A 197 -5.04 16.36 -19.22
CA PHE A 197 -5.32 16.46 -17.80
C PHE A 197 -6.19 15.30 -17.34
N LEU A 198 -5.75 14.57 -16.31
CA LEU A 198 -6.61 13.61 -15.63
C LEU A 198 -7.60 14.39 -14.75
N THR A 199 -8.87 14.22 -15.03
CA THR A 199 -9.94 14.86 -14.28
C THR A 199 -10.55 13.85 -13.30
N PRO A 200 -10.54 14.13 -11.99
CA PRO A 200 -11.24 13.29 -11.04
C PRO A 200 -12.75 13.44 -11.19
N ALA A 201 -13.52 12.53 -10.59
CA ALA A 201 -14.96 12.68 -10.48
C ALA A 201 -15.33 14.05 -9.88
N LEU A 202 -16.17 14.81 -10.57
CA LEU A 202 -16.52 16.19 -10.21
C LEU A 202 -18.02 16.37 -10.28
N LEU A 203 -18.62 16.97 -9.26
CA LEU A 203 -20.05 17.28 -9.28
C LEU A 203 -20.37 18.19 -10.48
N GLY A 204 -21.43 17.85 -11.19
CA GLY A 204 -21.85 18.56 -12.40
C GLY A 204 -21.32 17.96 -13.70
N TYR A 205 -20.42 16.99 -13.63
CA TYR A 205 -19.83 16.35 -14.80
C TYR A 205 -19.79 14.83 -14.66
N ASP A 206 -20.07 14.15 -15.75
CA ASP A 206 -19.72 12.76 -15.98
C ASP A 206 -18.47 12.67 -16.85
N GLN A 207 -17.92 11.48 -17.01
CA GLN A 207 -16.80 11.22 -17.91
C GLN A 207 -17.27 10.37 -19.08
N ASP A 208 -16.89 10.74 -20.32
CA ASP A 208 -17.07 9.89 -21.48
C ASP A 208 -16.04 8.73 -21.50
N GLU A 209 -16.09 7.88 -22.53
CA GLU A 209 -15.19 6.73 -22.71
C GLU A 209 -13.71 7.17 -22.82
N ASP A 210 -13.42 8.38 -23.27
CA ASP A 210 -12.08 8.97 -23.39
C ASP A 210 -11.63 9.70 -22.12
N GLY A 211 -12.51 9.81 -21.11
CA GLY A 211 -12.25 10.49 -19.84
C GLY A 211 -12.45 12.00 -19.88
N ASN A 212 -13.07 12.54 -20.93
CA ASN A 212 -13.43 13.96 -21.00
C ASN A 212 -14.63 14.27 -20.11
N LEU A 213 -14.69 15.52 -19.61
CA LEU A 213 -15.82 15.97 -18.81
C LEU A 213 -17.01 16.32 -19.70
N VAL A 214 -18.15 15.66 -19.44
CA VAL A 214 -19.44 15.95 -20.08
C VAL A 214 -20.40 16.43 -19.01
N VAL A 215 -21.16 17.52 -19.30
CA VAL A 215 -22.07 18.11 -18.33
C VAL A 215 -23.20 17.14 -17.97
N ASN A 216 -23.32 16.80 -16.69
CA ASN A 216 -24.48 16.13 -16.12
C ASN A 216 -25.51 17.20 -15.71
N GLN A 217 -26.62 17.27 -16.43
CA GLN A 217 -27.59 18.36 -16.27
C GLN A 217 -28.19 18.45 -14.87
N ASP A 218 -28.45 17.33 -14.23
CA ASP A 218 -29.03 17.27 -12.87
C ASP A 218 -28.06 17.77 -11.80
N GLU A 219 -26.81 17.29 -11.86
CA GLU A 219 -25.74 17.72 -10.96
C GLU A 219 -25.34 19.18 -11.26
N ALA A 220 -25.32 19.60 -12.52
CA ALA A 220 -25.01 20.97 -12.92
C ALA A 220 -26.01 22.00 -12.37
N GLN A 221 -27.29 21.63 -12.21
CA GLN A 221 -28.27 22.50 -11.54
C GLN A 221 -27.88 22.72 -10.07
N THR A 222 -27.42 21.69 -9.38
CA THR A 222 -26.94 21.82 -7.99
C THR A 222 -25.74 22.78 -7.91
N VAL A 223 -24.79 22.66 -8.84
CA VAL A 223 -23.64 23.58 -8.91
C VAL A 223 -24.10 25.02 -9.15
N LYS A 224 -25.01 25.27 -10.09
CA LYS A 224 -25.57 26.59 -10.36
C LYS A 224 -26.25 27.18 -9.14
N VAL A 225 -27.05 26.40 -8.42
CA VAL A 225 -27.73 26.81 -7.17
C VAL A 225 -26.68 27.20 -6.10
N ILE A 226 -25.62 26.46 -5.94
CA ILE A 226 -24.56 26.79 -4.98
C ILE A 226 -23.94 28.13 -5.28
N TYR A 227 -23.55 28.41 -6.53
CA TYR A 227 -23.00 29.71 -6.93
C TYR A 227 -24.03 30.85 -6.77
N TYR A 228 -25.30 30.63 -7.15
CA TYR A 228 -26.36 31.60 -7.00
C TYR A 228 -26.58 32.00 -5.53
N LEU A 229 -26.76 31.03 -4.64
CA LEU A 229 -26.95 31.28 -3.21
C LEU A 229 -25.75 31.97 -2.59
N TYR A 230 -24.54 31.53 -2.92
CA TYR A 230 -23.32 32.14 -2.38
C TYR A 230 -23.15 33.60 -2.76
N LEU A 231 -23.40 33.96 -4.05
CA LEU A 231 -23.36 35.32 -4.54
C LEU A 231 -24.49 36.19 -3.95
N ASN A 232 -25.62 35.63 -3.58
CA ASN A 232 -26.70 36.31 -2.89
C ASN A 232 -26.50 36.43 -1.37
N GLY A 233 -25.30 36.07 -0.84
CA GLY A 233 -24.90 36.39 0.51
C GLY A 233 -25.08 35.25 1.51
N PHE A 234 -25.62 34.07 1.13
CA PHE A 234 -25.74 32.91 2.00
C PHE A 234 -24.36 32.44 2.45
N SER A 235 -24.30 32.00 3.72
CA SER A 235 -23.08 31.40 4.24
C SER A 235 -22.89 29.97 3.67
N LEU A 236 -21.64 29.47 3.71
CA LEU A 236 -21.37 28.09 3.31
C LEU A 236 -22.15 27.05 4.13
N LYS A 237 -22.46 27.39 5.39
CA LYS A 237 -23.24 26.54 6.30
C LYS A 237 -24.71 26.52 5.87
N ASP A 238 -25.30 27.68 5.63
CA ASP A 238 -26.71 27.78 5.19
C ASP A 238 -26.93 27.04 3.87
N ILE A 239 -25.99 27.15 2.93
CA ILE A 239 -26.06 26.43 1.65
C ILE A 239 -25.98 24.92 1.86
N ALA A 240 -25.10 24.46 2.76
CA ALA A 240 -24.98 23.04 3.06
C ALA A 240 -26.25 22.47 3.71
N GLU A 241 -26.86 23.20 4.67
CA GLU A 241 -28.11 22.85 5.30
C GLU A 241 -29.26 22.78 4.28
N LEU A 242 -29.42 23.81 3.43
CA LEU A 242 -30.43 23.81 2.38
C LEU A 242 -30.30 22.61 1.42
N LEU A 243 -29.10 22.32 0.95
CA LEU A 243 -28.88 21.18 0.03
C LEU A 243 -29.16 19.84 0.70
N THR A 244 -28.90 19.73 1.99
CA THR A 244 -29.22 18.55 2.81
C THR A 244 -30.74 18.40 2.97
N ASP A 245 -31.44 19.48 3.33
CA ASP A 245 -32.89 19.49 3.52
C ASP A 245 -33.66 19.16 2.23
N TYR A 246 -33.13 19.56 1.08
CA TYR A 246 -33.65 19.22 -0.24
C TYR A 246 -33.14 17.90 -0.79
N GLU A 247 -32.45 17.10 0.01
CA GLU A 247 -31.90 15.78 -0.35
C GLU A 247 -31.06 15.76 -1.64
N ARG A 248 -30.42 16.90 -1.95
CA ARG A 248 -29.56 16.99 -3.15
C ARG A 248 -28.33 16.11 -2.95
N LYS A 249 -28.00 15.30 -3.96
CA LYS A 249 -26.89 14.34 -3.88
C LYS A 249 -25.56 15.02 -4.17
N THR A 250 -24.56 14.70 -3.39
CA THR A 250 -23.15 14.97 -3.70
C THR A 250 -22.67 14.04 -4.82
N LYS A 251 -21.50 14.27 -5.41
CA LYS A 251 -20.92 13.39 -6.44
C LYS A 251 -20.74 11.93 -5.98
N LEU A 252 -20.61 11.70 -4.69
CA LEU A 252 -20.50 10.36 -4.09
C LEU A 252 -21.86 9.74 -3.72
N GLY A 253 -22.97 10.42 -4.04
CA GLY A 253 -24.32 9.94 -3.76
C GLY A 253 -24.86 10.24 -2.36
N ASN A 254 -24.05 10.84 -1.47
CA ASN A 254 -24.50 11.25 -0.14
C ASN A 254 -25.44 12.47 -0.22
N THR A 255 -26.41 12.54 0.68
CA THR A 255 -27.30 13.69 0.81
C THR A 255 -26.85 14.70 1.88
N GLU A 256 -25.96 14.30 2.77
CA GLU A 256 -25.36 15.20 3.76
C GLU A 256 -24.26 16.07 3.16
N TRP A 257 -24.44 17.38 3.28
CA TRP A 257 -23.50 18.37 2.79
C TRP A 257 -22.75 19.03 3.95
N ASN A 258 -21.49 19.35 3.72
CA ASN A 258 -20.69 20.13 4.65
C ASN A 258 -20.15 21.41 4.02
N PRO A 259 -19.88 22.46 4.81
CA PRO A 259 -19.39 23.74 4.31
C PRO A 259 -18.07 23.64 3.53
N GLY A 260 -17.21 22.69 3.88
CA GLY A 260 -15.94 22.44 3.19
C GLY A 260 -16.13 21.95 1.75
N THR A 261 -17.15 21.09 1.52
CA THR A 261 -17.52 20.63 0.16
C THR A 261 -18.00 21.81 -0.69
N ILE A 262 -18.86 22.68 -0.13
CA ILE A 262 -19.34 23.89 -0.82
C ILE A 262 -18.17 24.82 -1.17
N ALA A 263 -17.27 25.09 -0.21
CA ALA A 263 -16.08 25.90 -0.46
C ALA A 263 -15.19 25.31 -1.56
N GLY A 264 -15.04 23.98 -1.60
CA GLY A 264 -14.30 23.26 -2.63
C GLY A 264 -14.92 23.43 -4.03
N ILE A 265 -16.25 23.37 -4.14
CA ILE A 265 -16.99 23.58 -5.39
C ILE A 265 -16.78 25.01 -5.89
N ILE A 266 -16.97 26.00 -5.04
CA ILE A 266 -16.81 27.44 -5.40
C ILE A 266 -15.35 27.73 -5.84
N ALA A 267 -14.37 27.06 -5.24
CA ALA A 267 -12.96 27.25 -5.54
C ALA A 267 -12.47 26.52 -6.80
N ASN A 268 -13.30 25.65 -7.39
CA ASN A 268 -12.84 24.79 -8.48
C ASN A 268 -13.11 25.43 -9.84
N GLU A 269 -12.04 25.84 -10.52
CA GLU A 269 -12.08 26.48 -11.85
C GLU A 269 -12.67 25.58 -12.94
N ARG A 270 -12.77 24.27 -12.72
CA ARG A 270 -13.39 23.38 -13.70
C ARG A 270 -14.86 23.70 -13.93
N HIS A 271 -15.56 24.27 -12.95
CA HIS A 271 -16.95 24.66 -13.15
C HIS A 271 -17.13 25.82 -14.15
N CYS A 272 -16.07 26.61 -14.40
CA CYS A 272 -16.10 27.64 -15.48
C CYS A 272 -15.37 27.18 -16.76
N GLY A 273 -15.16 25.88 -16.94
CA GLY A 273 -14.56 25.31 -18.14
C GLY A 273 -13.04 25.33 -18.18
N ASP A 274 -12.37 25.88 -17.18
CA ASP A 274 -10.91 25.98 -17.11
C ASP A 274 -10.30 24.78 -16.37
N VAL A 275 -9.04 24.48 -16.65
CA VAL A 275 -8.25 23.50 -15.88
C VAL A 275 -6.94 24.16 -15.42
N LEU A 276 -6.65 24.02 -14.12
CA LEU A 276 -5.35 24.34 -13.55
C LEU A 276 -4.71 23.08 -13.01
N ALA A 277 -3.68 22.59 -13.67
CA ALA A 277 -2.95 21.40 -13.28
C ALA A 277 -1.79 21.75 -12.34
N ARG A 278 -1.39 20.76 -11.53
CA ARG A 278 -0.32 20.86 -10.54
C ARG A 278 -0.59 21.90 -9.45
N LYS A 279 -1.81 21.95 -8.93
CA LYS A 279 -2.17 22.74 -7.73
C LYS A 279 -1.42 22.28 -6.48
N THR A 280 -1.07 21.01 -6.42
CA THR A 280 -0.28 20.39 -5.37
C THR A 280 0.83 19.54 -5.96
N PHE A 281 1.88 19.29 -5.18
CA PHE A 281 2.95 18.36 -5.52
C PHE A 281 3.50 17.72 -4.24
N THR A 282 4.17 16.58 -4.38
CA THR A 282 4.86 15.89 -3.29
C THR A 282 6.35 16.24 -3.36
N PRO A 283 6.87 17.07 -2.44
CA PRO A 283 8.26 17.50 -2.48
C PRO A 283 9.25 16.38 -2.12
N ASN A 284 8.84 15.49 -1.24
CA ASN A 284 9.66 14.38 -0.75
C ASN A 284 8.95 13.05 -0.98
N PHE A 285 9.58 12.16 -1.78
CA PHE A 285 9.06 10.85 -2.13
C PHE A 285 8.98 9.88 -0.93
N LEU A 286 9.77 10.12 0.15
CA LEU A 286 9.74 9.29 1.35
C LEU A 286 8.52 9.57 2.24
N THR A 287 8.14 10.84 2.36
CA THR A 287 7.04 11.24 3.26
C THR A 287 5.66 11.18 2.61
N HIS A 288 5.60 11.16 1.27
CA HIS A 288 4.37 11.18 0.47
C HIS A 288 3.38 12.31 0.81
N LYS A 289 3.82 13.34 1.57
CA LYS A 289 2.96 14.47 1.95
C LYS A 289 2.85 15.46 0.79
N ALA A 290 1.63 15.69 0.34
CA ALA A 290 1.35 16.71 -0.67
C ALA A 290 1.46 18.11 -0.06
N LYS A 291 2.07 19.04 -0.81
CA LYS A 291 2.16 20.47 -0.51
C LYS A 291 1.44 21.26 -1.59
N LYS A 292 0.77 22.37 -1.21
CA LYS A 292 0.20 23.32 -2.18
C LYS A 292 1.34 23.92 -3.00
N ASN A 293 1.13 23.99 -4.31
CA ASN A 293 2.08 24.60 -5.23
C ASN A 293 1.87 26.12 -5.27
N ASN A 294 2.75 26.84 -4.62
CA ASN A 294 2.78 28.30 -4.64
C ASN A 294 3.86 28.80 -5.62
N ASN A 295 3.86 28.30 -6.85
CA ASN A 295 4.86 28.53 -7.89
C ASN A 295 6.21 27.83 -7.63
N ASP A 296 6.28 26.88 -6.69
CA ASP A 296 7.46 26.04 -6.46
C ASP A 296 7.78 25.15 -7.69
N ARG A 297 6.75 24.80 -8.47
CA ARG A 297 6.84 23.98 -9.69
C ARG A 297 5.93 24.54 -10.77
N THR A 298 6.30 24.35 -12.04
CA THR A 298 5.51 24.75 -13.20
C THR A 298 4.07 24.27 -13.08
N GLN A 299 3.12 25.21 -13.24
CA GLN A 299 1.70 24.93 -13.34
C GLN A 299 1.25 25.09 -14.80
N TYR A 300 0.24 24.33 -15.19
CA TYR A 300 -0.32 24.38 -16.53
C TYR A 300 -1.78 24.79 -16.44
N ARG A 301 -2.16 25.83 -17.16
CA ARG A 301 -3.54 26.29 -17.24
C ARG A 301 -4.03 26.18 -18.68
N GLN A 302 -5.18 25.55 -18.85
CA GLN A 302 -5.92 25.55 -20.10
C GLN A 302 -7.28 26.20 -19.86
N ARG A 303 -7.61 27.19 -20.66
CA ARG A 303 -8.94 27.83 -20.67
C ARG A 303 -9.83 27.10 -21.65
N ASP A 304 -11.12 27.10 -21.34
CA ASP A 304 -12.16 26.53 -22.21
C ASP A 304 -11.86 25.09 -22.65
N HIS A 305 -11.38 24.30 -21.67
CA HIS A 305 -11.00 22.89 -21.86
C HIS A 305 -12.24 22.00 -22.06
N HIS A 306 -13.35 22.34 -21.42
CA HIS A 306 -14.61 21.59 -21.46
C HIS A 306 -15.79 22.57 -21.29
N GLU A 307 -17.02 22.10 -21.52
CA GLU A 307 -18.23 22.90 -21.37
C GLU A 307 -18.37 23.43 -19.94
N ALA A 308 -18.59 24.72 -19.79
CA ALA A 308 -18.71 25.37 -18.50
C ALA A 308 -20.13 25.25 -17.93
N ILE A 309 -20.25 24.98 -16.63
CA ILE A 309 -21.54 25.01 -15.91
C ILE A 309 -21.91 26.45 -15.51
N VAL A 310 -20.91 27.22 -15.08
CA VAL A 310 -21.06 28.64 -14.73
C VAL A 310 -20.12 29.48 -15.59
N SER A 311 -20.51 30.74 -15.87
CA SER A 311 -19.60 31.63 -16.61
C SER A 311 -18.35 31.97 -15.78
N ARG A 312 -17.27 32.32 -16.46
CA ARG A 312 -16.01 32.72 -15.81
C ARG A 312 -16.21 33.96 -14.92
N ASP A 313 -17.14 34.87 -15.28
CA ASP A 313 -17.45 36.05 -14.47
C ASP A 313 -18.13 35.66 -13.15
N VAL A 314 -19.08 34.73 -13.19
CA VAL A 314 -19.72 34.17 -11.99
C VAL A 314 -18.68 33.47 -11.09
N PHE A 315 -17.81 32.65 -11.67
CA PHE A 315 -16.71 31.99 -10.94
C PHE A 315 -15.78 33.02 -10.27
N ASN A 316 -15.35 34.05 -11.02
CA ASN A 316 -14.47 35.09 -10.51
C ASN A 316 -15.13 35.90 -9.40
N ALA A 317 -16.39 36.33 -9.57
CA ALA A 317 -17.15 37.03 -8.56
C ALA A 317 -17.28 36.25 -7.26
N ALA A 318 -17.60 34.97 -7.35
CA ALA A 318 -17.69 34.06 -6.16
C ALA A 318 -16.34 33.94 -5.46
N ASN A 319 -15.24 33.83 -6.19
CA ASN A 319 -13.91 33.71 -5.58
C ASN A 319 -13.39 35.04 -5.03
N HIS A 320 -13.73 36.17 -5.60
CA HIS A 320 -13.48 37.50 -5.00
C HIS A 320 -14.23 37.67 -3.68
N LEU A 321 -15.52 37.31 -3.66
CA LEU A 321 -16.32 37.34 -2.44
C LEU A 321 -15.72 36.37 -1.36
N ARG A 322 -15.25 35.20 -1.76
CA ARG A 322 -14.58 34.28 -0.87
C ARG A 322 -13.31 34.85 -0.25
N ALA A 323 -12.49 35.51 -1.07
CA ALA A 323 -11.25 36.15 -0.59
C ALA A 323 -11.50 37.30 0.38
N SER A 324 -12.63 38.02 0.23
CA SER A 324 -12.99 39.13 1.14
C SER A 324 -13.58 38.62 2.49
N ARG A 325 -14.04 37.37 2.56
CA ARG A 325 -14.63 36.77 3.76
C ARG A 325 -13.63 35.95 4.59
N THR A 326 -12.40 35.74 4.09
CA THR A 326 -11.30 35.03 4.75
C THR A 326 -10.40 36.01 5.48
#